data_31cf193b197f5f56c622807051232c3d
#
_entry.id   31cf193b197f5f56c622807051232c3d
#
_cell.length_a   1.000
_cell.length_b   1.000
_cell.length_c   1.000
_cell.angle_alpha   90.00
_cell.angle_beta   90.00
_cell.angle_gamma   90.00
#
_symmetry.space_group_name_H-M   'P 1'
#
loop_
_entity.id
_entity.type
_entity.pdbx_description
1 polymer ?
#
loop_
_entity_poly.entity_id
_entity_poly.type
_entity_poly.pdbx_seq_one_letter_code
_entity_poly.pdbx_strand_id
1 'polypeptide(L)'
;NLRALEQEGLVGKGEQLGSTGGRKAQTFVFKSRFKAAIGVSMRSNSLNLCAIDLHGGVIARHHTALPYRNTDAYYQKIGGIINDFAEKIERGGTDVLGVAFAIQGIVSADGTTISFGSIMGNTGVKLGTIAQNVHYPSIMIHDSDASAMAELWLDHALSDAVCVYLDMRPGGAVII
;
A
#
# COMPACT_ATOMS: atom_id res chain seq x y z
N ASN A 1 -8.75 1.05 -24.97
CA ASN A 1 -10.19 1.10 -25.17
C ASN A 1 -10.85 -0.01 -24.33
N LEU A 2 -12.19 -0.02 -24.19
CA LEU A 2 -12.91 -0.94 -23.29
C LEU A 2 -12.61 -2.43 -23.55
N ARG A 3 -12.45 -2.81 -24.81
CA ARG A 3 -12.10 -4.20 -25.19
C ARG A 3 -10.72 -4.61 -24.70
N ALA A 4 -9.74 -3.70 -24.71
CA ALA A 4 -8.41 -3.98 -24.19
C ALA A 4 -8.47 -4.22 -22.67
N LEU A 5 -9.21 -3.38 -21.93
CA LEU A 5 -9.41 -3.54 -20.48
C LEU A 5 -10.17 -4.83 -20.13
N GLU A 6 -11.11 -5.27 -20.98
CA GLU A 6 -11.79 -6.56 -20.81
C GLU A 6 -10.84 -7.73 -21.06
N GLN A 7 -10.01 -7.64 -22.11
CA GLN A 7 -8.99 -8.65 -22.41
C GLN A 7 -7.91 -8.74 -21.33
N GLU A 8 -7.52 -7.62 -20.75
CA GLU A 8 -6.59 -7.53 -19.61
C GLU A 8 -7.24 -8.01 -18.30
N GLY A 9 -8.57 -8.16 -18.24
CA GLY A 9 -9.29 -8.61 -17.06
C GLY A 9 -9.65 -7.51 -16.06
N LEU A 10 -9.34 -6.24 -16.33
CA LEU A 10 -9.64 -5.09 -15.46
C LEU A 10 -11.14 -4.78 -15.38
N VAL A 11 -11.87 -5.07 -16.45
CA VAL A 11 -13.33 -4.92 -16.48
C VAL A 11 -13.99 -6.23 -16.89
N GLY A 12 -15.21 -6.44 -16.43
CA GLY A 12 -16.04 -7.56 -16.82
C GLY A 12 -17.42 -7.11 -17.28
N LYS A 13 -18.15 -7.95 -17.99
CA LYS A 13 -19.55 -7.68 -18.32
C LYS A 13 -20.38 -7.73 -17.04
N GLY A 14 -21.13 -6.67 -16.79
CA GLY A 14 -22.12 -6.59 -15.73
C GLY A 14 -23.51 -6.97 -16.23
N GLU A 15 -24.55 -6.57 -15.50
CA GLU A 15 -25.93 -6.81 -15.87
C GLU A 15 -26.33 -6.00 -17.11
N GLN A 16 -27.23 -6.57 -17.90
CA GLN A 16 -27.85 -5.83 -19.00
C GLN A 16 -28.94 -4.89 -18.44
N LEU A 17 -28.86 -3.61 -18.79
CA LEU A 17 -29.91 -2.65 -18.42
C LEU A 17 -31.22 -3.01 -19.11
N GLY A 18 -32.35 -2.91 -18.38
CA GLY A 18 -33.68 -3.06 -18.93
C GLY A 18 -33.90 -2.09 -20.05
N SER A 19 -34.53 -2.54 -21.15
CA SER A 19 -34.85 -1.71 -22.32
C SER A 19 -36.37 -1.43 -22.38
N THR A 20 -36.73 -0.20 -22.57
CA THR A 20 -38.11 0.23 -22.82
C THR A 20 -38.47 0.28 -24.32
N GLY A 21 -37.80 -0.53 -25.17
CA GLY A 21 -38.10 -0.63 -26.59
C GLY A 21 -36.91 -0.55 -27.55
N GLY A 22 -35.67 -0.69 -27.07
CA GLY A 22 -34.44 -0.71 -27.86
C GLY A 22 -33.51 -1.90 -27.53
N ARG A 23 -32.32 -1.93 -28.16
CA ARG A 23 -31.26 -2.91 -27.82
C ARG A 23 -30.84 -2.73 -26.38
N LYS A 24 -30.86 -3.81 -25.60
CA LYS A 24 -30.38 -3.81 -24.21
C LYS A 24 -28.91 -3.36 -24.14
N ALA A 25 -28.63 -2.37 -23.32
CA ALA A 25 -27.28 -1.89 -23.11
C ALA A 25 -26.50 -2.85 -22.17
N GLN A 26 -25.31 -3.26 -22.59
CA GLN A 26 -24.41 -4.05 -21.77
C GLN A 26 -23.63 -3.12 -20.85
N THR A 27 -23.71 -3.36 -19.54
CA THR A 27 -22.87 -2.66 -18.56
C THR A 27 -21.50 -3.35 -18.43
N PHE A 28 -20.50 -2.60 -18.02
CA PHE A 28 -19.19 -3.11 -17.66
C PHE A 28 -18.89 -2.77 -16.20
N VAL A 29 -18.33 -3.73 -15.48
CA VAL A 29 -17.99 -3.58 -14.07
C VAL A 29 -16.48 -3.65 -13.93
N PHE A 30 -15.91 -2.68 -13.25
CA PHE A 30 -14.50 -2.66 -12.88
C PHE A 30 -14.22 -3.72 -11.82
N LYS A 31 -13.19 -4.53 -12.02
CA LYS A 31 -12.78 -5.59 -11.10
C LYS A 31 -11.73 -5.06 -10.13
N SER A 32 -12.16 -4.52 -9.01
CA SER A 32 -11.26 -3.91 -8.02
C SER A 32 -10.17 -4.88 -7.52
N ARG A 33 -10.51 -6.16 -7.37
CA ARG A 33 -9.58 -7.20 -6.89
C ARG A 33 -8.69 -7.79 -7.98
N PHE A 34 -8.66 -7.20 -9.17
CA PHE A 34 -7.75 -7.63 -10.22
C PHE A 34 -6.28 -7.42 -9.82
N LYS A 35 -5.99 -6.34 -9.09
CA LYS A 35 -4.67 -6.05 -8.54
C LYS A 35 -4.76 -5.54 -7.11
N ALA A 36 -3.66 -5.69 -6.36
CA ALA A 36 -3.52 -5.20 -5.00
C ALA A 36 -2.20 -4.48 -4.79
N ALA A 37 -2.16 -3.59 -3.82
CA ALA A 37 -0.93 -3.04 -3.27
C ALA A 37 -0.80 -3.45 -1.79
N ILE A 38 0.43 -3.65 -1.33
CA ILE A 38 0.72 -3.99 0.07
C ILE A 38 1.38 -2.80 0.75
N GLY A 39 0.75 -2.28 1.80
CA GLY A 39 1.35 -1.34 2.73
C GLY A 39 2.01 -2.08 3.88
N VAL A 40 3.25 -1.70 4.20
CA VAL A 40 4.05 -2.24 5.31
C VAL A 40 4.39 -1.12 6.27
N SER A 41 3.83 -1.14 7.48
CA SER A 41 4.17 -0.21 8.55
C SER A 41 5.20 -0.84 9.49
N MET A 42 6.41 -0.29 9.48
CA MET A 42 7.50 -0.69 10.36
C MET A 42 7.53 0.20 11.60
N ARG A 43 7.35 -0.39 12.76
CA ARG A 43 7.40 0.30 14.07
C ARG A 43 8.47 -0.32 14.97
N SER A 44 8.79 0.36 16.07
CA SER A 44 9.84 -0.10 17.01
C SER A 44 9.65 -1.54 17.50
N ASN A 45 8.41 -2.00 17.68
CA ASN A 45 8.13 -3.34 18.25
C ASN A 45 7.19 -4.19 17.40
N SER A 46 6.80 -3.73 16.21
CA SER A 46 5.84 -4.47 15.38
C SER A 46 6.02 -4.19 13.89
N LEU A 47 5.62 -5.17 13.11
CA LEU A 47 5.45 -5.10 11.66
C LEU A 47 3.96 -5.31 11.36
N ASN A 48 3.37 -4.38 10.60
CA ASN A 48 1.98 -4.48 10.16
C ASN A 48 1.93 -4.45 8.65
N LEU A 49 1.18 -5.37 8.05
CA LEU A 49 0.93 -5.44 6.62
C LEU A 49 -0.57 -5.28 6.37
N CYS A 50 -0.89 -4.54 5.31
CA CYS A 50 -2.26 -4.37 4.83
C CYS A 50 -2.27 -4.45 3.31
N ALA A 51 -3.04 -5.36 2.74
CA ALA A 51 -3.28 -5.40 1.30
C ALA A 51 -4.60 -4.71 1.00
N ILE A 52 -4.58 -3.83 0.00
CA ILE A 52 -5.76 -3.11 -0.49
C ILE A 52 -5.95 -3.38 -1.98
N ASP A 53 -7.21 -3.41 -2.41
CA ASP A 53 -7.57 -3.50 -3.81
C ASP A 53 -7.53 -2.14 -4.52
N LEU A 54 -7.84 -2.10 -5.83
CA LEU A 54 -7.81 -0.89 -6.63
C LEU A 54 -8.87 0.18 -6.25
N HIS A 55 -9.81 -0.16 -5.38
CA HIS A 55 -10.75 0.79 -4.77
C HIS A 55 -10.36 1.22 -3.35
N GLY A 56 -9.21 0.75 -2.84
CA GLY A 56 -8.80 0.96 -1.45
C GLY A 56 -9.48 0.03 -0.45
N GLY A 57 -10.29 -0.93 -0.93
CA GLY A 57 -10.90 -1.95 -0.08
C GLY A 57 -9.84 -2.89 0.50
N VAL A 58 -9.89 -3.11 1.82
CA VAL A 58 -8.94 -4.00 2.50
C VAL A 58 -9.20 -5.45 2.14
N ILE A 59 -8.20 -6.12 1.55
CA ILE A 59 -8.23 -7.55 1.21
C ILE A 59 -7.80 -8.40 2.39
N ALA A 60 -6.67 -8.03 3.01
CA ALA A 60 -6.08 -8.78 4.13
C ALA A 60 -5.23 -7.88 5.02
N ARG A 61 -5.04 -8.31 6.27
CA ARG A 61 -4.12 -7.71 7.22
C ARG A 61 -3.28 -8.77 7.90
N HIS A 62 -2.06 -8.40 8.26
CA HIS A 62 -1.17 -9.22 9.07
C HIS A 62 -0.47 -8.33 10.10
N HIS A 63 -0.39 -8.81 11.32
CA HIS A 63 0.32 -8.15 12.42
C HIS A 63 1.30 -9.14 13.06
N THR A 64 2.52 -8.69 13.27
CA THR A 64 3.55 -9.47 13.95
C THR A 64 4.25 -8.60 14.99
N ALA A 65 4.31 -9.08 16.23
CA ALA A 65 5.22 -8.51 17.24
C ALA A 65 6.65 -8.83 16.83
N LEU A 66 7.37 -7.83 16.36
CA LEU A 66 8.73 -7.96 15.84
C LEU A 66 9.54 -6.71 16.21
N PRO A 67 10.38 -6.76 17.25
CA PRO A 67 11.23 -5.64 17.59
C PRO A 67 12.18 -5.30 16.45
N TYR A 68 12.20 -4.03 16.08
CA TYR A 68 13.06 -3.52 15.03
C TYR A 68 14.54 -3.73 15.41
N ARG A 69 15.32 -4.15 14.43
CA ARG A 69 16.77 -4.22 14.48
C ARG A 69 17.33 -3.79 13.12
N ASN A 70 18.29 -2.89 13.13
CA ASN A 70 18.98 -2.51 11.90
C ASN A 70 20.06 -3.56 11.57
N THR A 71 19.62 -4.74 11.13
CA THR A 71 20.48 -5.89 10.78
C THR A 71 19.95 -6.61 9.56
N ASP A 72 20.85 -7.26 8.81
CA ASP A 72 20.48 -8.07 7.63
C ASP A 72 19.50 -9.19 7.99
N ALA A 73 19.68 -9.84 9.15
CA ALA A 73 18.78 -10.89 9.64
C ALA A 73 17.35 -10.37 9.86
N TYR A 74 17.19 -9.12 10.32
CA TYR A 74 15.88 -8.49 10.44
C TYR A 74 15.26 -8.25 9.08
N TYR A 75 16.02 -7.68 8.13
CA TYR A 75 15.54 -7.40 6.78
C TYR A 75 15.21 -8.67 6.00
N GLN A 76 16.00 -9.72 6.17
CA GLN A 76 15.69 -11.04 5.62
C GLN A 76 14.36 -11.59 6.19
N LYS A 77 14.16 -11.48 7.49
CA LYS A 77 12.94 -11.95 8.15
C LYS A 77 11.69 -11.20 7.67
N ILE A 78 11.74 -9.87 7.58
CA ILE A 78 10.59 -9.10 7.09
C ILE A 78 10.31 -9.38 5.61
N GLY A 79 11.36 -9.56 4.79
CA GLY A 79 11.22 -9.96 3.39
C GLY A 79 10.44 -11.28 3.25
N GLY A 80 10.79 -12.30 4.04
CA GLY A 80 10.04 -13.56 4.07
C GLY A 80 8.57 -13.38 4.45
N ILE A 81 8.29 -12.61 5.52
CA ILE A 81 6.91 -12.33 5.97
C ILE A 81 6.11 -11.62 4.87
N ILE A 82 6.72 -10.64 4.18
CA ILE A 82 6.07 -9.88 3.11
C ILE A 82 5.79 -10.77 1.92
N ASN A 83 6.75 -11.59 1.49
CA ASN A 83 6.59 -12.50 0.36
C ASN A 83 5.50 -13.55 0.63
N ASP A 84 5.51 -14.17 1.81
CA ASP A 84 4.47 -15.13 2.23
C ASP A 84 3.07 -14.50 2.25
N PHE A 85 2.97 -13.24 2.66
CA PHE A 85 1.71 -12.49 2.68
C PHE A 85 1.24 -12.17 1.27
N ALA A 86 2.14 -11.71 0.38
CA ALA A 86 1.85 -11.44 -1.02
C ALA A 86 1.40 -12.69 -1.77
N GLU A 87 2.11 -13.82 -1.60
CA GLU A 87 1.73 -15.11 -2.21
C GLU A 87 0.34 -15.59 -1.80
N LYS A 88 -0.10 -15.31 -0.56
CA LYS A 88 -1.47 -15.63 -0.13
C LYS A 88 -2.51 -14.81 -0.89
N ILE A 89 -2.20 -13.53 -1.17
CA ILE A 89 -3.07 -12.64 -1.97
C ILE A 89 -3.14 -13.16 -3.40
N GLU A 90 -2.01 -13.52 -4.01
CA GLU A 90 -1.92 -14.02 -5.39
C GLU A 90 -2.60 -15.37 -5.57
N ARG A 91 -2.49 -16.26 -4.61
CA ARG A 91 -3.26 -17.52 -4.60
C ARG A 91 -4.77 -17.30 -4.54
N GLY A 92 -5.22 -16.15 -4.02
CA GLY A 92 -6.61 -15.69 -4.09
C GLY A 92 -7.04 -15.12 -5.44
N GLY A 93 -6.15 -15.10 -6.44
CA GLY A 93 -6.43 -14.59 -7.80
C GLY A 93 -6.27 -13.07 -7.96
N THR A 94 -5.50 -12.43 -7.08
CA THR A 94 -5.24 -10.97 -7.11
C THR A 94 -3.75 -10.72 -7.27
N ASP A 95 -3.31 -10.15 -8.39
CA ASP A 95 -1.89 -9.84 -8.63
C ASP A 95 -1.41 -8.72 -7.70
N VAL A 96 -0.22 -8.87 -7.14
CA VAL A 96 0.41 -7.83 -6.30
C VAL A 96 1.25 -6.88 -7.16
N LEU A 97 0.87 -5.59 -7.15
CA LEU A 97 1.56 -4.51 -7.88
C LEU A 97 2.91 -4.15 -7.27
N GLY A 98 2.98 -4.19 -5.93
CA GLY A 98 4.18 -3.79 -5.21
C GLY A 98 3.92 -3.54 -3.73
N VAL A 99 4.99 -3.12 -3.04
CA VAL A 99 5.06 -2.93 -1.59
C VAL A 99 5.45 -1.50 -1.27
N ALA A 100 4.68 -0.83 -0.43
CA ALA A 100 4.98 0.50 0.10
C ALA A 100 5.37 0.40 1.58
N PHE A 101 6.59 0.81 1.92
CA PHE A 101 7.07 0.87 3.30
C PHE A 101 6.75 2.22 3.91
N ALA A 102 5.86 2.25 4.89
CA ALA A 102 5.59 3.42 5.73
C ALA A 102 6.58 3.41 6.92
N ILE A 103 7.50 4.35 6.91
CA ILE A 103 8.65 4.41 7.80
C ILE A 103 8.46 5.50 8.85
N GLN A 104 8.70 5.15 10.10
CA GLN A 104 8.78 6.10 11.21
C GLN A 104 10.12 6.85 11.13
N GLY A 105 10.14 7.95 10.35
CA GLY A 105 11.34 8.75 10.07
C GLY A 105 11.19 9.55 8.78
N ILE A 106 11.98 10.60 8.62
CA ILE A 106 11.95 11.45 7.43
C ILE A 106 12.64 10.72 6.29
N VAL A 107 11.91 10.55 5.19
CA VAL A 107 12.41 9.94 3.96
C VAL A 107 12.93 11.03 3.03
N SER A 108 14.02 10.76 2.31
CA SER A 108 14.57 11.66 1.29
C SER A 108 13.57 11.91 0.16
N ALA A 109 13.67 13.06 -0.50
CA ALA A 109 12.74 13.45 -1.57
C ALA A 109 12.66 12.44 -2.74
N ASP A 110 13.73 11.69 -2.97
CA ASP A 110 13.77 10.62 -3.99
C ASP A 110 13.24 9.27 -3.49
N GLY A 111 12.78 9.19 -2.23
CA GLY A 111 12.24 7.97 -1.64
C GLY A 111 13.26 6.85 -1.39
N THR A 112 14.56 7.14 -1.46
CA THR A 112 15.60 6.09 -1.44
C THR A 112 16.26 5.89 -0.10
N THR A 113 16.25 6.90 0.80
CA THR A 113 17.02 6.89 2.04
C THR A 113 16.23 7.50 3.19
N ILE A 114 16.38 6.95 4.39
CA ILE A 114 15.87 7.56 5.63
C ILE A 114 16.83 8.67 6.03
N SER A 115 16.48 9.93 5.76
CA SER A 115 17.32 11.10 6.05
C SER A 115 17.47 11.34 7.55
N PHE A 116 16.40 11.07 8.32
CA PHE A 116 16.40 11.18 9.77
C PHE A 116 15.43 10.18 10.39
N GLY A 117 15.91 9.36 11.32
CA GLY A 117 15.15 8.28 11.94
C GLY A 117 15.60 8.03 13.39
N SER A 118 15.45 9.04 14.26
CA SER A 118 15.91 8.97 15.65
C SER A 118 15.15 7.97 16.51
N ILE A 119 13.85 7.79 16.24
CA ILE A 119 12.97 6.91 17.04
C ILE A 119 13.39 5.44 16.90
N MET A 120 13.75 5.03 15.69
CA MET A 120 14.13 3.65 15.39
C MET A 120 15.65 3.47 15.24
N GLY A 121 16.43 4.55 15.27
CA GLY A 121 17.86 4.49 15.00
C GLY A 121 18.19 4.03 13.58
N ASN A 122 17.36 4.41 12.61
CA ASN A 122 17.45 3.94 11.23
C ASN A 122 17.89 5.03 10.24
N THR A 123 18.47 6.14 10.73
CA THR A 123 19.05 7.19 9.88
C THR A 123 20.09 6.60 8.94
N GLY A 124 20.01 6.97 7.66
CA GLY A 124 20.92 6.51 6.60
C GLY A 124 20.57 5.14 5.99
N VAL A 125 19.57 4.43 6.52
CA VAL A 125 19.13 3.16 5.93
C VAL A 125 18.47 3.42 4.58
N LYS A 126 18.85 2.62 3.57
CA LYS A 126 18.35 2.74 2.20
C LYS A 126 17.18 1.79 1.95
N LEU A 127 16.27 2.19 1.05
CA LEU A 127 15.20 1.32 0.57
C LEU A 127 15.73 -0.02 0.07
N GLY A 128 16.83 -0.01 -0.71
CA GLY A 128 17.44 -1.24 -1.21
C GLY A 128 17.89 -2.21 -0.11
N THR A 129 18.27 -1.71 1.07
CA THR A 129 18.59 -2.56 2.24
C THR A 129 17.31 -3.14 2.87
N ILE A 130 16.27 -2.33 3.00
CA ILE A 130 14.99 -2.77 3.59
C ILE A 130 14.32 -3.82 2.69
N ALA A 131 14.31 -3.58 1.39
CA ALA A 131 13.61 -4.39 0.39
C ALA A 131 14.48 -5.48 -0.27
N GLN A 132 15.73 -5.68 0.17
CA GLN A 132 16.68 -6.61 -0.50
C GLN A 132 16.16 -8.05 -0.67
N ASN A 133 15.25 -8.49 0.19
CA ASN A 133 14.65 -9.82 0.15
C ASN A 133 13.16 -9.79 -0.22
N VAL A 134 12.63 -8.68 -0.70
CA VAL A 134 11.24 -8.54 -1.17
C VAL A 134 11.20 -8.75 -2.68
N HIS A 135 10.33 -9.64 -3.15
CA HIS A 135 10.26 -10.04 -4.56
C HIS A 135 9.42 -9.09 -5.43
N TYR A 136 8.93 -7.99 -4.85
CA TYR A 136 8.02 -7.05 -5.51
C TYR A 136 8.64 -5.67 -5.63
N PRO A 137 8.26 -4.88 -6.64
CA PRO A 137 8.62 -3.46 -6.69
C PRO A 137 8.30 -2.76 -5.38
N SER A 138 9.23 -1.98 -4.84
CA SER A 138 9.10 -1.41 -3.52
C SER A 138 9.34 0.09 -3.53
N ILE A 139 8.58 0.82 -2.72
CA ILE A 139 8.75 2.25 -2.45
C ILE A 139 8.82 2.49 -0.95
N MET A 140 9.32 3.65 -0.56
CA MET A 140 9.40 4.08 0.84
C MET A 140 8.79 5.47 0.98
N ILE A 141 8.00 5.67 2.03
CA ILE A 141 7.32 6.93 2.34
C ILE A 141 7.35 7.16 3.86
N HIS A 142 7.30 8.41 4.28
CA HIS A 142 7.11 8.76 5.68
C HIS A 142 5.72 8.28 6.16
N ASP A 143 5.62 7.74 7.37
CA ASP A 143 4.38 7.13 7.87
C ASP A 143 3.24 8.14 8.05
N SER A 144 3.55 9.39 8.44
CA SER A 144 2.56 10.46 8.53
C SER A 144 2.02 10.86 7.15
N ASP A 145 2.89 10.92 6.13
CA ASP A 145 2.47 11.24 4.75
C ASP A 145 1.58 10.11 4.20
N ALA A 146 1.94 8.84 4.46
CA ALA A 146 1.11 7.70 4.09
C ALA A 146 -0.28 7.77 4.73
N SER A 147 -0.35 8.17 6.00
CA SER A 147 -1.62 8.33 6.72
C SER A 147 -2.47 9.46 6.14
N ALA A 148 -1.86 10.62 5.88
CA ALA A 148 -2.55 11.76 5.29
C ALA A 148 -3.06 11.48 3.87
N MET A 149 -2.26 10.79 3.05
CA MET A 149 -2.68 10.34 1.71
C MET A 149 -3.87 9.37 1.80
N ALA A 150 -3.92 8.49 2.80
CA ALA A 150 -5.03 7.58 3.01
C ALA A 150 -6.34 8.34 3.34
N GLU A 151 -6.29 9.38 4.18
CA GLU A 151 -7.46 10.22 4.48
C GLU A 151 -7.95 10.95 3.22
N LEU A 152 -7.05 11.56 2.45
CA LEU A 152 -7.41 12.23 1.18
C LEU A 152 -8.01 11.25 0.16
N TRP A 153 -7.51 10.02 0.13
CA TRP A 153 -8.05 8.98 -0.76
C TRP A 153 -9.46 8.54 -0.36
N LEU A 154 -9.73 8.44 0.95
CA LEU A 154 -11.00 7.97 1.48
C LEU A 154 -12.07 9.06 1.52
N ASP A 155 -11.68 10.32 1.71
CA ASP A 155 -12.58 11.47 1.73
C ASP A 155 -12.34 12.40 0.53
N HIS A 156 -13.08 12.15 -0.54
CA HIS A 156 -13.01 12.94 -1.78
C HIS A 156 -13.47 14.41 -1.64
N ALA A 157 -13.99 14.81 -0.48
CA ALA A 157 -14.32 16.20 -0.18
C ALA A 157 -13.10 17.01 0.29
N LEU A 158 -12.01 16.33 0.66
CA LEU A 158 -10.76 16.96 1.09
C LEU A 158 -9.84 17.16 -0.12
N SER A 159 -9.82 18.36 -0.69
CA SER A 159 -8.92 18.69 -1.81
C SER A 159 -7.59 19.31 -1.39
N ASP A 160 -7.54 19.98 -0.22
CA ASP A 160 -6.37 20.77 0.24
C ASP A 160 -6.19 20.63 1.76
N ALA A 161 -6.06 19.40 2.27
CA ALA A 161 -6.01 19.19 3.70
C ALA A 161 -4.59 19.20 4.26
N VAL A 162 -4.35 20.06 5.24
CA VAL A 162 -3.27 19.89 6.22
C VAL A 162 -3.78 18.95 7.30
N CYS A 163 -3.30 17.70 7.29
CA CYS A 163 -3.64 16.73 8.31
C CYS A 163 -2.60 16.74 9.42
N VAL A 164 -3.00 17.09 10.62
CA VAL A 164 -2.16 16.96 11.81
C VAL A 164 -2.66 15.73 12.57
N TYR A 165 -1.84 14.66 12.57
CA TYR A 165 -2.11 13.49 13.38
C TYR A 165 -1.59 13.70 14.79
N LEU A 166 -2.51 13.83 15.73
CA LEU A 166 -2.23 13.79 17.16
C LEU A 166 -2.61 12.40 17.66
N ASP A 167 -1.78 11.43 17.36
CA ASP A 167 -1.77 10.17 18.11
C ASP A 167 -0.94 10.39 19.38
N MET A 168 -0.85 9.41 20.27
CA MET A 168 -0.06 9.42 21.51
C MET A 168 1.39 9.92 21.32
N ARG A 169 1.79 10.20 20.10
CA ARG A 169 3.04 10.86 19.70
C ARG A 169 2.75 11.92 18.63
N PRO A 170 3.32 13.13 18.77
CA PRO A 170 3.15 14.17 17.76
C PRO A 170 3.72 13.70 16.42
N GLY A 171 2.90 13.74 15.39
CA GLY A 171 3.27 13.52 14.01
C GLY A 171 2.48 14.46 13.14
N GLY A 172 3.07 14.95 12.07
CA GLY A 172 2.43 15.86 11.13
C GLY A 172 2.75 15.48 9.69
N ALA A 173 1.78 15.66 8.81
CA ALA A 173 1.96 15.60 7.37
C ALA A 173 1.28 16.81 6.75
N VAL A 174 1.91 17.39 5.74
CA VAL A 174 1.33 18.45 4.91
C VAL A 174 1.22 17.89 3.51
N ILE A 175 0.00 17.86 2.99
CA ILE A 175 -0.28 17.51 1.60
C ILE A 175 -0.92 18.76 0.97
N ILE A 176 -0.34 19.22 -0.09
CA ILE A 176 -0.79 20.38 -0.87
C ILE A 176 -1.29 19.88 -2.22
#